data_66893b08c62fe40d1723be3c6db01790
#
_entry.id   66893b08c62fe40d1723be3c6db01790
#
_cell.length_a   1.000
_cell.length_b   1.000
_cell.length_c   1.000
_cell.angle_alpha   90.00
_cell.angle_beta   90.00
_cell.angle_gamma   90.00
#
_symmetry.space_group_name_H-M   'P 1'
#
loop_
_entity.id
_entity.type
_entity.pdbx_description
1 polymer ?
#
loop_
_entity_poly.entity_id
_entity_poly.type
_entity_poly.pdbx_seq_one_letter_code
_entity_poly.pdbx_strand_id
1 'polypeptide(L)'
;MAYGYRAIFKILSNYYRNYKLDTIRKMIGRWAPPKENHTEKYNQFVSDYAGIPADDPININDREQMIRIVAGMSRFENGREADMSDVITGWNLL
;
A
#
# COMPACT_ATOMS: atom_id res chain seq x y z
N MET A 1 -15.44 5.36 3.75
CA MET A 1 -14.04 4.83 3.74
C MET A 1 -13.18 5.37 2.59
N ALA A 2 -13.78 5.95 1.55
CA ALA A 2 -13.02 6.48 0.40
C ALA A 2 -11.97 7.53 0.81
N TYR A 3 -12.28 8.42 1.71
CA TYR A 3 -11.32 9.42 2.19
C TYR A 3 -10.17 8.79 3.01
N GLY A 4 -10.43 7.70 3.69
CA GLY A 4 -9.38 6.94 4.37
C GLY A 4 -8.39 6.35 3.37
N TYR A 5 -8.87 5.78 2.27
CA TYR A 5 -8.01 5.27 1.20
C TYR A 5 -7.26 6.39 0.48
N ARG A 6 -7.91 7.52 0.24
CA ARG A 6 -7.23 8.70 -0.30
C ARG A 6 -6.04 9.10 0.56
N ALA A 7 -6.22 9.11 1.88
CA ALA A 7 -5.13 9.43 2.82
C ALA A 7 -3.97 8.44 2.71
N ILE A 8 -4.25 7.14 2.59
CA ILE A 8 -3.21 6.12 2.43
C ILE A 8 -2.43 6.36 1.13
N PHE A 9 -3.12 6.58 0.01
CA PHE A 9 -2.45 6.88 -1.25
C PHE A 9 -1.54 8.10 -1.14
N LYS A 10 -1.99 9.14 -0.47
CA LYS A 10 -1.19 10.35 -0.25
C LYS A 10 0.05 10.09 0.61
N ILE A 11 -0.10 9.29 1.66
CA ILE A 11 1.02 8.92 2.52
C ILE A 11 2.06 8.13 1.73
N LEU A 12 1.64 7.12 0.97
CA LEU A 12 2.56 6.31 0.16
C LEU A 12 3.24 7.16 -0.93
N SER A 13 2.52 8.09 -1.53
CA SER A 13 3.09 9.02 -2.50
C SER A 13 4.17 9.91 -1.85
N ASN A 14 3.93 10.36 -0.62
CA ASN A 14 4.91 11.13 0.14
C ASN A 14 6.16 10.29 0.45
N TYR A 15 5.99 9.03 0.83
CA TYR A 15 7.11 8.12 1.05
C TYR A 15 7.98 7.99 -0.19
N TYR A 16 7.33 7.82 -1.34
CA TYR A 16 8.03 7.68 -2.62
C TYR A 16 8.78 8.97 -2.98
N ARG A 17 8.10 10.11 -2.95
CA ARG A 17 8.65 11.38 -3.44
C ARG A 17 9.68 11.99 -2.50
N ASN A 18 9.44 11.95 -1.22
CA ASN A 18 10.25 12.67 -0.23
C ASN A 18 11.28 11.80 0.47
N TYR A 19 11.08 10.47 0.50
CA TYR A 19 11.95 9.54 1.22
C TYR A 19 12.52 8.44 0.33
N LYS A 20 12.24 8.48 -0.97
CA LYS A 20 12.72 7.49 -1.96
C LYS A 20 12.36 6.05 -1.60
N LEU A 21 11.21 5.86 -0.97
CA LEU A 21 10.71 4.53 -0.61
C LEU A 21 9.92 4.00 -1.81
N ASP A 22 10.60 3.34 -2.72
CA ASP A 22 10.09 2.99 -4.05
C ASP A 22 9.77 1.51 -4.23
N THR A 23 9.73 0.74 -3.15
CA THR A 23 9.34 -0.67 -3.18
C THR A 23 8.31 -0.94 -2.09
N ILE A 24 7.56 -2.04 -2.23
CA ILE A 24 6.62 -2.48 -1.20
C ILE A 24 7.35 -2.62 0.15
N ARG A 25 8.50 -3.30 0.15
CA ARG A 25 9.27 -3.53 1.38
C ARG A 25 9.62 -2.22 2.08
N LYS A 26 10.09 -1.24 1.33
CA LYS A 26 10.48 0.06 1.89
C LYS A 26 9.28 0.82 2.44
N MET A 27 8.16 0.82 1.70
CA MET A 27 6.94 1.51 2.12
C MET A 27 6.34 0.88 3.37
N ILE A 28 6.21 -0.44 3.39
CA ILE A 28 5.65 -1.17 4.54
C ILE A 28 6.58 -1.05 5.75
N GLY A 29 7.89 -1.04 5.54
CA GLY A 29 8.87 -0.85 6.62
C GLY A 29 8.70 0.47 7.36
N ARG A 30 8.28 1.51 6.65
CA ARG A 30 7.97 2.81 7.27
C ARG A 30 6.55 2.86 7.82
N TRP A 31 5.60 2.27 7.11
CA TRP A 31 4.19 2.22 7.53
C TRP A 31 4.00 1.41 8.81
N ALA A 32 4.67 0.26 8.90
CA ALA A 32 4.57 -0.67 10.01
C ALA A 32 5.98 -1.09 10.47
N PRO A 33 6.67 -0.26 11.29
CA PRO A 33 8.04 -0.52 11.71
C PRO A 33 8.21 -1.86 12.42
N PRO A 34 9.37 -2.55 12.23
CA PRO A 34 9.59 -3.90 12.76
C PRO A 34 9.46 -4.04 14.27
N LYS A 35 9.72 -2.99 15.04
CA LYS A 35 9.64 -3.04 16.50
C LYS A 35 8.23 -3.27 17.03
N GLU A 36 7.21 -2.94 16.25
CA GLU A 36 5.82 -2.91 16.69
C GLU A 36 4.94 -3.88 15.92
N ASN A 37 5.44 -4.43 14.81
CA ASN A 37 4.60 -5.15 13.85
C ASN A 37 5.33 -6.35 13.25
N HIS A 38 4.56 -7.28 12.68
CA HIS A 38 5.07 -8.39 11.89
C HIS A 38 5.37 -7.92 10.46
N THR A 39 6.36 -7.05 10.32
CA THR A 39 6.64 -6.33 9.07
C THR A 39 6.93 -7.28 7.91
N GLU A 40 7.69 -8.35 8.12
CA GLU A 40 8.02 -9.29 7.06
C GLU A 40 6.79 -10.05 6.57
N LYS A 41 5.90 -10.46 7.47
CA LYS A 41 4.63 -11.07 7.08
C LYS A 41 3.76 -10.08 6.30
N TYR A 42 3.76 -8.84 6.72
CA TYR A 42 3.03 -7.78 6.05
C TYR A 42 3.55 -7.57 4.62
N ASN A 43 4.87 -7.44 4.47
CA ASN A 43 5.51 -7.31 3.16
C ASN A 43 5.13 -8.47 2.24
N GLN A 44 5.26 -9.69 2.72
CA GLN A 44 4.97 -10.88 1.93
C GLN A 44 3.51 -10.93 1.52
N PHE A 45 2.60 -10.60 2.44
CA PHE A 45 1.18 -10.60 2.15
C PHE A 45 0.84 -9.59 1.06
N VAL A 46 1.30 -8.35 1.19
CA VAL A 46 0.99 -7.29 0.21
C VAL A 46 1.63 -7.61 -1.14
N SER A 47 2.86 -8.09 -1.14
CA SER A 47 3.54 -8.53 -2.36
C SER A 47 2.75 -9.60 -3.09
N ASP A 48 2.33 -10.65 -2.38
CA ASP A 48 1.55 -11.73 -2.96
C ASP A 48 0.19 -11.26 -3.46
N TYR A 49 -0.48 -10.43 -2.66
CA TYR A 49 -1.80 -9.90 -3.00
C TYR A 49 -1.74 -9.03 -4.27
N ALA A 50 -0.77 -8.15 -4.35
CA ALA A 50 -0.63 -7.23 -5.47
C ALA A 50 0.00 -7.88 -6.71
N GLY A 51 0.67 -9.02 -6.55
CA GLY A 51 1.40 -9.66 -7.64
C GLY A 51 2.66 -8.90 -8.02
N ILE A 52 3.28 -8.21 -7.06
CA ILE A 52 4.49 -7.40 -7.26
C ILE A 52 5.54 -7.85 -6.26
N PRO A 53 6.73 -8.29 -6.71
CA PRO A 53 7.80 -8.63 -5.78
C PRO A 53 8.12 -7.48 -4.82
N ALA A 54 8.35 -7.80 -3.55
CA ALA A 54 8.49 -6.79 -2.51
C ALA A 54 9.67 -5.84 -2.73
N ASP A 55 10.68 -6.27 -3.46
CA ASP A 55 11.89 -5.49 -3.72
C ASP A 55 11.93 -4.87 -5.12
N ASP A 56 10.90 -5.07 -5.93
CA ASP A 56 10.83 -4.45 -7.24
C ASP A 56 10.36 -3.00 -7.13
N PRO A 57 10.94 -2.09 -7.92
CA PRO A 57 10.46 -0.71 -7.96
C PRO A 57 9.01 -0.63 -8.39
N ILE A 58 8.23 0.18 -7.68
CA ILE A 58 6.84 0.46 -8.04
C ILE A 58 6.73 1.81 -8.73
N ASN A 59 5.60 2.02 -9.43
CA ASN A 59 5.28 3.30 -10.06
C ASN A 59 4.05 3.87 -9.37
N ILE A 60 4.24 4.95 -8.58
CA ILE A 60 3.13 5.57 -7.85
C ILE A 60 2.09 6.24 -8.74
N ASN A 61 2.39 6.40 -10.02
CA ASN A 61 1.43 6.91 -11.01
C ASN A 61 0.65 5.78 -11.70
N ASP A 62 1.05 4.54 -11.48
CA ASP A 62 0.34 3.39 -12.02
C ASP A 62 -0.86 3.06 -11.12
N ARG A 63 -2.04 3.42 -11.61
CA ARG A 63 -3.30 3.23 -10.90
C ARG A 63 -3.50 1.79 -10.42
N GLU A 64 -3.26 0.81 -11.30
CA GLU A 64 -3.49 -0.59 -10.98
C GLU A 64 -2.54 -1.09 -9.89
N GLN A 65 -1.26 -0.74 -9.97
CA GLN A 65 -0.29 -1.11 -8.95
C GLN A 65 -0.69 -0.55 -7.58
N MET A 66 -1.00 0.74 -7.54
CA MET A 66 -1.31 1.41 -6.28
C MET A 66 -2.60 0.91 -5.65
N ILE A 67 -3.63 0.67 -6.46
CA ILE A 67 -4.89 0.12 -5.97
C ILE A 67 -4.68 -1.26 -5.36
N ARG A 68 -3.91 -2.13 -6.02
CA ARG A 68 -3.63 -3.48 -5.49
C ARG A 68 -2.82 -3.43 -4.19
N ILE A 69 -1.83 -2.56 -4.11
CA ILE A 69 -1.02 -2.41 -2.91
C ILE A 69 -1.88 -1.96 -1.73
N VAL A 70 -2.67 -0.92 -1.91
CA VAL A 70 -3.51 -0.37 -0.84
C VAL A 70 -4.62 -1.36 -0.46
N ALA A 71 -5.21 -2.05 -1.43
CA ALA A 71 -6.19 -3.10 -1.14
C ALA A 71 -5.56 -4.25 -0.34
N GLY A 72 -4.32 -4.63 -0.67
CA GLY A 72 -3.57 -5.64 0.08
C GLY A 72 -3.27 -5.21 1.51
N MET A 73 -2.89 -3.96 1.71
CA MET A 73 -2.68 -3.40 3.03
C MET A 73 -3.96 -3.45 3.87
N SER A 74 -5.07 -3.04 3.28
CA SER A 74 -6.37 -3.07 3.95
C SER A 74 -6.78 -4.50 4.34
N ARG A 75 -6.58 -5.45 3.43
CA ARG A 75 -6.87 -6.87 3.67
C ARG A 75 -6.05 -7.41 4.83
N PHE A 76 -4.77 -7.11 4.86
CA PHE A 76 -3.87 -7.58 5.92
C PHE A 76 -4.29 -7.02 7.29
N GLU A 77 -4.60 -5.73 7.35
CA GLU A 77 -4.92 -5.08 8.62
C GLU A 77 -6.31 -5.42 9.14
N ASN A 78 -7.29 -5.60 8.25
CA ASN A 78 -8.69 -5.78 8.64
C ASN A 78 -9.14 -7.24 8.62
N GLY A 79 -8.36 -8.15 8.07
CA GLY A 79 -8.71 -9.56 7.99
C GLY A 79 -9.84 -9.89 7.00
N ARG A 80 -10.24 -8.94 6.17
CA ARG A 80 -11.28 -9.11 5.14
C ARG A 80 -10.99 -8.24 3.93
N GLU A 81 -11.58 -8.60 2.79
CA GLU A 81 -11.38 -7.84 1.56
C GLU A 81 -11.83 -6.39 1.71
N ALA A 82 -11.03 -5.49 1.11
CA ALA A 82 -11.40 -4.09 1.01
C ALA A 82 -12.62 -3.93 0.11
N ASP A 83 -13.43 -2.91 0.40
CA ASP A 83 -14.45 -2.49 -0.55
C ASP A 83 -13.73 -1.78 -1.71
N MET A 84 -13.64 -2.48 -2.85
CA MET A 84 -12.88 -2.00 -3.99
C MET A 84 -13.46 -0.71 -4.58
N SER A 85 -14.77 -0.49 -4.47
CA SER A 85 -15.34 0.78 -4.91
C SER A 85 -14.84 1.94 -4.06
N ASP A 86 -14.66 1.75 -2.77
CA ASP A 86 -14.07 2.76 -1.88
C ASP A 86 -12.60 3.01 -2.19
N VAL A 87 -11.83 1.95 -2.46
CA VAL A 87 -10.42 2.09 -2.83
C VAL A 87 -10.27 2.89 -4.12
N ILE A 88 -11.06 2.52 -5.14
CA ILE A 88 -11.05 3.21 -6.45
C ILE A 88 -11.48 4.66 -6.29
N THR A 89 -12.53 4.93 -5.51
CA THR A 89 -12.97 6.29 -5.24
C THR A 89 -11.89 7.10 -4.54
N GLY A 90 -11.20 6.50 -3.57
CA GLY A 90 -10.07 7.14 -2.88
C GLY A 90 -8.96 7.55 -3.86
N TRP A 91 -8.64 6.68 -4.81
CA TRP A 91 -7.68 7.02 -5.87
C TRP A 91 -8.19 8.18 -6.74
N ASN A 92 -9.45 8.12 -7.15
CA ASN A 92 -10.04 9.15 -8.01
C ASN A 92 -10.15 10.52 -7.34
N LEU A 93 -10.10 10.58 -6.02
CA LEU A 93 -10.13 11.82 -5.25
C LEU A 93 -8.75 12.52 -5.14
N LEU A 94 -7.69 11.90 -5.65
CA LEU A 94 -6.34 12.47 -5.56
C LEU A 94 -6.15 13.73 -6.43
#